data_0186142b71018da5a50d641ffd1e7144
#
_entry.id   0186142b71018da5a50d641ffd1e7144
#
_cell.length_a   1.000
_cell.length_b   1.000
_cell.length_c   1.000
_cell.angle_alpha   90.00
_cell.angle_beta   90.00
_cell.angle_gamma   90.00
#
_symmetry.space_group_name_H-M   'P 1'
#
loop_
_entity.id
_entity.type
_entity.pdbx_description
1 polymer ?
#
loop_
_entity_poly.entity_id
_entity_poly.type
_entity_poly.pdbx_seq_one_letter_code
_entity_poly.pdbx_strand_id
1 'polypeptide(L)'
;MSSKEEYEQGLEKHGARSLFVQKRIYEGLGKPSVDTPEKLLQLLRDIRDKYPDVKPFSIESPLDVTQWGLTGNLTLAYFAGIFAPETYGKDVYLDENGNIELIFENGNFVEAIRFLNQIYREGLISVDTLMMKHEVWGETVDSAQWGVTARFPIDIWKNHNVKIMSLKNDEGYTYIPLEFQKYNGKEPQFAGGRGPGWVASMVTKKAKNLGRIIRYFE
;
A
#
# COMPACT_ATOMS: atom_id res chain seq x y z
N MET A 1 -12.62 4.76 15.81
CA MET A 1 -12.12 3.40 15.48
C MET A 1 -13.04 2.84 14.42
N SER A 2 -12.50 2.40 13.29
CA SER A 2 -13.30 1.66 12.31
C SER A 2 -13.84 0.40 12.99
N SER A 3 -15.09 0.04 12.71
CA SER A 3 -15.69 -1.18 13.26
C SER A 3 -14.95 -2.41 12.72
N LYS A 4 -15.06 -3.55 13.44
CA LYS A 4 -14.52 -4.84 12.95
C LYS A 4 -15.04 -5.15 11.54
N GLU A 5 -16.28 -4.77 11.28
CA GLU A 5 -16.99 -4.98 10.01
C GLU A 5 -16.39 -4.14 8.85
N GLU A 6 -16.04 -2.87 9.11
CA GLU A 6 -15.30 -2.03 8.14
C GLU A 6 -13.92 -2.58 7.86
N TYR A 7 -13.25 -3.16 8.87
CA TYR A 7 -11.96 -3.82 8.72
C TYR A 7 -12.05 -5.08 7.83
N GLU A 8 -13.03 -5.95 8.09
CA GLU A 8 -13.24 -7.20 7.34
C GLU A 8 -13.64 -6.89 5.88
N GLN A 9 -14.56 -5.95 5.66
CA GLN A 9 -14.92 -5.48 4.31
C GLN A 9 -13.74 -4.83 3.58
N GLY A 10 -12.89 -4.12 4.30
CA GLY A 10 -11.66 -3.56 3.76
C GLY A 10 -10.67 -4.63 3.33
N LEU A 11 -10.51 -5.71 4.11
CA LEU A 11 -9.64 -6.85 3.74
C LEU A 11 -10.14 -7.59 2.50
N GLU A 12 -11.46 -7.83 2.41
CA GLU A 12 -12.06 -8.46 1.24
C GLU A 12 -11.93 -7.60 -0.03
N LYS A 13 -12.15 -6.29 0.11
CA LYS A 13 -12.17 -5.35 -1.02
C LYS A 13 -10.77 -4.94 -1.51
N HIS A 14 -9.80 -4.79 -0.58
CA HIS A 14 -8.53 -4.14 -0.86
C HIS A 14 -7.32 -5.09 -0.87
N GLY A 15 -7.55 -6.40 -0.68
CA GLY A 15 -6.49 -7.40 -0.78
C GLY A 15 -5.29 -7.13 0.15
N ALA A 16 -4.11 -7.57 -0.30
CA ALA A 16 -2.88 -7.44 0.49
C ALA A 16 -2.16 -6.09 0.35
N ARG A 17 -2.57 -5.22 -0.59
CA ARG A 17 -1.92 -3.94 -0.89
C ARG A 17 -2.95 -2.92 -1.34
N SER A 18 -2.84 -1.68 -0.85
CA SER A 18 -3.78 -0.61 -1.23
C SER A 18 -3.12 0.75 -1.11
N LEU A 19 -3.69 1.73 -1.82
CA LEU A 19 -3.42 3.13 -1.55
C LEU A 19 -4.38 3.64 -0.48
N PHE A 20 -3.87 4.50 0.37
CA PHE A 20 -4.62 5.15 1.44
C PHE A 20 -4.46 6.65 1.33
N VAL A 21 -5.55 7.37 1.54
CA VAL A 21 -5.59 8.84 1.52
C VAL A 21 -5.92 9.36 2.91
N GLN A 22 -5.33 10.47 3.29
CA GLN A 22 -5.68 11.15 4.55
C GLN A 22 -7.14 11.63 4.48
N LYS A 23 -7.95 11.21 5.47
CA LYS A 23 -9.41 11.40 5.48
C LYS A 23 -9.83 12.87 5.29
N ARG A 24 -9.25 13.80 6.07
CA ARG A 24 -9.60 15.24 5.98
C ARG A 24 -9.32 15.85 4.59
N ILE A 25 -8.25 15.38 3.93
CA ILE A 25 -7.87 15.85 2.61
C ILE A 25 -8.85 15.35 1.58
N TYR A 26 -9.17 14.06 1.61
CA TYR A 26 -10.11 13.45 0.68
C TYR A 26 -11.52 14.04 0.79
N GLU A 27 -11.97 14.27 2.04
CA GLU A 27 -13.24 14.94 2.31
C GLU A 27 -13.22 16.41 1.88
N GLY A 28 -12.13 17.14 2.16
CA GLY A 28 -11.97 18.55 1.76
C GLY A 28 -11.87 18.74 0.24
N LEU A 29 -11.51 17.71 -0.51
CA LEU A 29 -11.53 17.67 -1.99
C LEU A 29 -12.87 17.20 -2.55
N GLY A 30 -13.87 16.90 -1.71
CA GLY A 30 -15.21 16.47 -2.13
C GLY A 30 -15.31 14.99 -2.47
N LYS A 31 -14.36 14.16 -1.99
CA LYS A 31 -14.32 12.69 -2.20
C LYS A 31 -14.35 12.32 -3.70
N PRO A 32 -13.40 12.82 -4.50
CA PRO A 32 -13.37 12.52 -5.93
C PRO A 32 -13.20 11.01 -6.18
N SER A 33 -13.85 10.48 -7.21
CA SER A 33 -13.58 9.12 -7.67
C SER A 33 -12.15 9.02 -8.19
N VAL A 34 -11.44 7.94 -7.81
CA VAL A 34 -10.02 7.71 -8.13
C VAL A 34 -9.86 6.31 -8.74
N ASP A 35 -10.77 5.95 -9.64
CA ASP A 35 -10.87 4.63 -10.27
C ASP A 35 -9.91 4.40 -11.44
N THR A 36 -9.10 5.40 -11.83
CA THR A 36 -8.06 5.28 -12.85
C THR A 36 -6.74 5.93 -12.41
N PRO A 37 -5.58 5.53 -13.02
CA PRO A 37 -4.31 6.17 -12.75
C PRO A 37 -4.31 7.68 -13.00
N GLU A 38 -5.01 8.16 -14.04
CA GLU A 38 -5.12 9.58 -14.38
C GLU A 38 -5.87 10.36 -13.30
N LYS A 39 -6.94 9.79 -12.72
CA LYS A 39 -7.68 10.41 -11.62
C LYS A 39 -6.87 10.41 -10.33
N LEU A 40 -6.06 9.37 -10.09
CA LEU A 40 -5.09 9.37 -9.00
C LEU A 40 -4.07 10.51 -9.17
N LEU A 41 -3.53 10.67 -10.38
CA LEU A 41 -2.60 11.75 -10.69
C LEU A 41 -3.24 13.12 -10.44
N GLN A 42 -4.52 13.30 -10.83
CA GLN A 42 -5.26 14.53 -10.56
C GLN A 42 -5.46 14.76 -9.06
N LEU A 43 -5.83 13.73 -8.29
CA LEU A 43 -5.92 13.83 -6.83
C LEU A 43 -4.60 14.31 -6.22
N LEU A 44 -3.45 13.78 -6.66
CA LEU A 44 -2.15 14.18 -6.14
C LEU A 44 -1.82 15.65 -6.48
N ARG A 45 -2.20 16.12 -7.67
CA ARG A 45 -2.08 17.56 -8.06
C ARG A 45 -2.95 18.44 -7.17
N ASP A 46 -4.20 18.05 -6.95
CA ASP A 46 -5.15 18.79 -6.10
C ASP A 46 -4.64 18.87 -4.65
N ILE A 47 -4.03 17.80 -4.15
CA ILE A 47 -3.39 17.80 -2.81
C ILE A 47 -2.25 18.82 -2.78
N ARG A 48 -1.33 18.77 -3.74
CA ARG A 48 -0.21 19.73 -3.82
C ARG A 48 -0.70 21.18 -3.82
N ASP A 49 -1.73 21.44 -4.61
CA ASP A 49 -2.18 22.82 -4.86
C ASP A 49 -3.03 23.39 -3.71
N LYS A 50 -3.81 22.54 -3.03
CA LYS A 50 -4.70 22.96 -1.94
C LYS A 50 -4.13 22.76 -0.53
N TYR A 51 -3.15 21.89 -0.38
CA TYR A 51 -2.56 21.52 0.92
C TYR A 51 -1.02 21.61 0.88
N PRO A 52 -0.44 22.82 0.77
CA PRO A 52 1.00 23.02 0.57
C PRO A 52 1.86 22.46 1.70
N ASP A 53 1.28 22.30 2.91
CA ASP A 53 1.98 21.71 4.07
C ASP A 53 1.97 20.18 4.07
N VAL A 54 1.31 19.55 3.09
CA VAL A 54 1.21 18.09 2.95
C VAL A 54 1.95 17.64 1.71
N LYS A 55 2.81 16.64 1.88
CA LYS A 55 3.47 15.99 0.74
C LYS A 55 2.45 15.10 0.00
N PRO A 56 2.26 15.25 -1.31
CA PRO A 56 1.15 14.59 -2.01
C PRO A 56 1.18 13.07 -1.92
N PHE A 57 2.35 12.46 -2.23
CA PHE A 57 2.46 11.01 -2.30
C PHE A 57 3.72 10.49 -1.62
N SER A 58 3.54 9.51 -0.76
CA SER A 58 4.61 8.75 -0.13
C SER A 58 4.82 7.44 -0.85
N ILE A 59 6.04 7.18 -1.27
CA ILE A 59 6.49 5.84 -1.63
C ILE A 59 7.41 5.31 -0.54
N GLU A 60 7.22 4.05 -0.16
CA GLU A 60 8.21 3.35 0.65
C GLU A 60 9.50 3.25 -0.16
N SER A 61 10.65 3.45 0.47
CA SER A 61 11.93 3.54 -0.25
C SER A 61 12.15 2.35 -1.19
N PRO A 62 12.35 2.58 -2.49
CA PRO A 62 12.67 1.51 -3.42
C PRO A 62 14.06 0.90 -3.18
N LEU A 63 14.90 1.55 -2.37
CA LEU A 63 16.25 1.07 -2.05
C LEU A 63 16.27 0.07 -0.89
N ASP A 64 15.17 -0.06 -0.15
CA ASP A 64 15.04 -1.08 0.89
C ASP A 64 14.53 -2.42 0.34
N VAL A 65 14.92 -2.73 -0.89
CA VAL A 65 14.64 -4.01 -1.57
C VAL A 65 15.42 -5.20 -1.00
N THR A 66 16.29 -4.96 -0.03
CA THR A 66 17.26 -5.95 0.46
C THR A 66 16.64 -7.18 1.10
N GLN A 67 15.40 -7.11 1.55
CA GLN A 67 14.72 -8.23 2.22
C GLN A 67 13.70 -8.96 1.34
N TRP A 68 13.08 -8.30 0.36
CA TRP A 68 11.86 -8.82 -0.28
C TRP A 68 11.85 -8.74 -1.81
N GLY A 69 12.97 -8.35 -2.46
CA GLY A 69 13.03 -8.14 -3.91
C GLY A 69 12.36 -6.82 -4.33
N LEU A 70 12.34 -6.55 -5.63
CA LEU A 70 11.73 -5.31 -6.19
C LEU A 70 10.24 -5.20 -5.88
N THR A 71 9.52 -6.32 -5.88
CA THR A 71 8.09 -6.36 -5.55
C THR A 71 7.83 -6.42 -4.04
N GLY A 72 8.89 -6.45 -3.23
CA GLY A 72 8.82 -6.15 -1.80
C GLY A 72 8.47 -4.70 -1.52
N ASN A 73 8.82 -3.79 -2.43
CA ASN A 73 8.34 -2.42 -2.40
C ASN A 73 6.84 -2.37 -2.69
N LEU A 74 6.06 -2.03 -1.67
CA LEU A 74 4.59 -2.09 -1.74
C LEU A 74 4.02 -1.15 -2.79
N THR A 75 4.62 0.02 -3.00
CA THR A 75 4.19 0.97 -4.02
C THR A 75 4.39 0.42 -5.42
N LEU A 76 5.58 -0.12 -5.71
CA LEU A 76 5.87 -0.69 -7.01
C LEU A 76 5.01 -1.91 -7.30
N ALA A 77 4.86 -2.80 -6.32
CA ALA A 77 4.01 -3.98 -6.46
C ALA A 77 2.51 -3.62 -6.61
N TYR A 78 2.06 -2.51 -6.00
CA TYR A 78 0.71 -1.99 -6.21
C TYR A 78 0.52 -1.56 -7.66
N PHE A 79 1.40 -0.71 -8.20
CA PHE A 79 1.27 -0.24 -9.58
C PHE A 79 1.49 -1.37 -10.60
N ALA A 80 2.36 -2.33 -10.31
CA ALA A 80 2.47 -3.54 -11.13
C ALA A 80 1.14 -4.30 -11.21
N GLY A 81 0.44 -4.47 -10.08
CA GLY A 81 -0.88 -5.11 -10.06
C GLY A 81 -1.98 -4.34 -10.80
N ILE A 82 -1.84 -3.01 -10.93
CA ILE A 82 -2.77 -2.15 -11.67
C ILE A 82 -2.48 -2.19 -13.18
N PHE A 83 -1.24 -1.95 -13.58
CA PHE A 83 -0.85 -1.82 -14.99
C PHE A 83 -0.62 -3.16 -15.67
N ALA A 84 -0.02 -4.12 -14.96
CA ALA A 84 0.33 -5.44 -15.43
C ALA A 84 -0.32 -6.53 -14.54
N PRO A 85 -1.66 -6.63 -14.51
CA PRO A 85 -2.37 -7.53 -13.62
C PRO A 85 -1.97 -9.00 -13.78
N GLU A 86 -1.55 -9.42 -14.95
CA GLU A 86 -1.04 -10.76 -15.26
C GLU A 86 0.21 -11.14 -14.43
N THR A 87 0.94 -10.17 -13.92
CA THR A 87 2.12 -10.40 -13.08
C THR A 87 1.76 -10.60 -11.61
N TYR A 88 0.54 -10.29 -11.20
CA TYR A 88 0.11 -10.26 -9.79
C TYR A 88 1.01 -9.41 -8.89
N GLY A 89 1.72 -8.44 -9.47
CA GLY A 89 2.69 -7.61 -8.77
C GLY A 89 3.89 -8.41 -8.23
N LYS A 90 4.36 -9.44 -8.95
CA LYS A 90 5.53 -10.25 -8.62
C LYS A 90 6.69 -10.01 -9.57
N ASP A 91 7.88 -10.48 -9.19
CA ASP A 91 9.12 -10.31 -9.96
C ASP A 91 9.15 -11.14 -11.24
N VAL A 92 8.38 -12.22 -11.28
CA VAL A 92 8.23 -13.13 -12.41
C VAL A 92 6.76 -13.42 -12.68
N TYR A 93 6.43 -13.69 -13.94
CA TYR A 93 5.07 -14.09 -14.37
C TYR A 93 5.16 -15.18 -15.42
N LEU A 94 4.03 -15.80 -15.73
CA LEU A 94 3.90 -16.71 -16.87
C LEU A 94 3.36 -15.94 -18.07
N ASP A 95 4.03 -16.05 -19.21
CA ASP A 95 3.53 -15.53 -20.47
C ASP A 95 2.34 -16.36 -20.99
N GLU A 96 1.76 -15.96 -22.12
CA GLU A 96 0.64 -16.66 -22.75
C GLU A 96 0.97 -18.10 -23.19
N ASN A 97 2.27 -18.42 -23.33
CA ASN A 97 2.77 -19.74 -23.71
C ASN A 97 3.15 -20.60 -22.49
N GLY A 98 3.06 -20.03 -21.29
CA GLY A 98 3.43 -20.69 -20.04
C GLY A 98 4.92 -20.63 -19.71
N ASN A 99 5.71 -19.77 -20.39
CA ASN A 99 7.10 -19.55 -20.04
C ASN A 99 7.21 -18.59 -18.85
N ILE A 100 8.25 -18.78 -18.04
CA ILE A 100 8.56 -17.87 -16.94
C ILE A 100 9.35 -16.69 -17.49
N GLU A 101 8.77 -15.48 -17.33
CA GLU A 101 9.36 -14.23 -17.76
C GLU A 101 9.62 -13.29 -16.57
N LEU A 102 10.62 -12.42 -16.69
CA LEU A 102 10.87 -11.38 -15.71
C LEU A 102 9.89 -10.22 -15.89
N ILE A 103 9.46 -9.62 -14.78
CA ILE A 103 8.50 -8.50 -14.81
C ILE A 103 8.99 -7.32 -15.68
N PHE A 104 10.30 -7.12 -15.78
CA PHE A 104 10.89 -6.04 -16.60
C PHE A 104 10.69 -6.21 -18.10
N GLU A 105 10.39 -7.44 -18.56
CA GLU A 105 10.09 -7.74 -19.96
C GLU A 105 8.62 -7.47 -20.29
N ASN A 106 7.79 -7.27 -19.25
CA ASN A 106 6.39 -6.92 -19.41
C ASN A 106 6.21 -5.44 -19.78
N GLY A 107 5.71 -5.17 -20.98
CA GLY A 107 5.48 -3.81 -21.47
C GLY A 107 4.53 -2.99 -20.60
N ASN A 108 3.50 -3.61 -20.02
CA ASN A 108 2.55 -2.94 -19.12
C ASN A 108 3.21 -2.56 -17.79
N PHE A 109 4.17 -3.35 -17.30
CA PHE A 109 4.98 -2.98 -16.15
C PHE A 109 5.85 -1.75 -16.43
N VAL A 110 6.40 -1.65 -17.65
CA VAL A 110 7.15 -0.45 -18.06
C VAL A 110 6.25 0.79 -18.03
N GLU A 111 4.96 0.67 -18.40
CA GLU A 111 4.00 1.78 -18.25
C GLU A 111 3.77 2.16 -16.77
N ALA A 112 3.74 1.19 -15.85
CA ALA A 112 3.69 1.48 -14.41
C ALA A 112 4.89 2.33 -13.96
N ILE A 113 6.09 2.00 -14.43
CA ILE A 113 7.31 2.78 -14.14
C ILE A 113 7.25 4.17 -14.77
N ARG A 114 6.74 4.29 -16.00
CA ARG A 114 6.53 5.59 -16.65
C ARG A 114 5.56 6.47 -15.88
N PHE A 115 4.48 5.89 -15.38
CA PHE A 115 3.51 6.60 -14.56
C PHE A 115 4.13 7.08 -13.24
N LEU A 116 4.88 6.25 -12.53
CA LEU A 116 5.63 6.66 -11.33
C LEU A 116 6.66 7.75 -11.64
N ASN A 117 7.34 7.66 -12.76
CA ASN A 117 8.27 8.69 -13.21
C ASN A 117 7.57 10.01 -13.52
N GLN A 118 6.35 9.97 -14.07
CA GLN A 118 5.53 11.17 -14.27
C GLN A 118 5.18 11.83 -12.94
N ILE A 119 4.68 11.07 -11.96
CA ILE A 119 4.39 11.57 -10.60
C ILE A 119 5.63 12.24 -9.99
N TYR A 120 6.80 11.61 -10.15
CA TYR A 120 8.08 12.16 -9.70
C TYR A 120 8.45 13.47 -10.40
N ARG A 121 8.36 13.52 -11.73
CA ARG A 121 8.71 14.72 -12.53
C ARG A 121 7.79 15.90 -12.25
N GLU A 122 6.56 15.66 -11.86
CA GLU A 122 5.60 16.70 -11.46
C GLU A 122 5.82 17.18 -10.02
N GLY A 123 6.84 16.64 -9.31
CA GLY A 123 7.15 17.01 -7.93
C GLY A 123 6.11 16.51 -6.90
N LEU A 124 5.33 15.49 -7.27
CA LEU A 124 4.29 14.93 -6.40
C LEU A 124 4.86 13.86 -5.44
N ILE A 125 6.05 13.33 -5.72
CA ILE A 125 6.85 12.49 -4.84
C ILE A 125 8.03 13.30 -4.34
N SER A 126 8.26 13.31 -3.03
CA SER A 126 9.47 13.92 -2.46
C SER A 126 10.69 13.05 -2.75
N VAL A 127 11.77 13.67 -3.21
CA VAL A 127 13.07 12.99 -3.44
C VAL A 127 13.56 12.29 -2.17
N ASP A 128 13.31 12.89 -1.01
CA ASP A 128 13.73 12.33 0.27
C ASP A 128 13.16 10.94 0.51
N THR A 129 11.92 10.66 0.03
CA THR A 129 11.29 9.33 0.20
C THR A 129 12.03 8.22 -0.53
N LEU A 130 12.72 8.53 -1.62
CA LEU A 130 13.50 7.53 -2.37
C LEU A 130 14.71 7.01 -1.59
N MET A 131 15.21 7.80 -0.64
CA MET A 131 16.38 7.48 0.20
C MET A 131 16.03 7.24 1.66
N MET A 132 14.76 7.37 2.03
CA MET A 132 14.31 7.30 3.41
C MET A 132 14.33 5.86 3.91
N LYS A 133 14.90 5.63 5.09
CA LYS A 133 14.81 4.33 5.74
C LYS A 133 13.37 4.02 6.16
N HIS A 134 13.03 2.74 6.19
CA HIS A 134 11.68 2.27 6.52
C HIS A 134 11.14 2.84 7.85
N GLU A 135 11.96 2.85 8.90
CA GLU A 135 11.57 3.36 10.22
C GLU A 135 11.24 4.85 10.16
N VAL A 136 12.08 5.65 9.48
CA VAL A 136 11.87 7.09 9.30
C VAL A 136 10.63 7.34 8.45
N TRP A 137 10.43 6.56 7.39
CA TRP A 137 9.21 6.62 6.59
C TRP A 137 7.96 6.36 7.46
N GLY A 138 7.98 5.34 8.30
CA GLY A 138 6.90 5.03 9.23
C GLY A 138 6.56 6.20 10.16
N GLU A 139 7.56 6.88 10.71
CA GLU A 139 7.39 8.07 11.56
C GLU A 139 6.72 9.23 10.80
N THR A 140 7.05 9.41 9.52
CA THR A 140 6.41 10.44 8.69
C THR A 140 4.94 10.11 8.37
N VAL A 141 4.58 8.83 8.24
CA VAL A 141 3.19 8.39 8.13
C VAL A 141 2.45 8.63 9.44
N ASP A 142 3.04 8.24 10.58
CA ASP A 142 2.48 8.43 11.92
C ASP A 142 2.21 9.91 12.26
N SER A 143 3.04 10.80 11.75
CA SER A 143 2.86 12.26 11.89
C SER A 143 1.93 12.87 10.86
N ALA A 144 1.32 12.05 9.98
CA ALA A 144 0.35 12.45 8.97
C ALA A 144 0.88 13.51 7.98
N GLN A 145 2.14 13.36 7.54
CA GLN A 145 2.78 14.30 6.61
C GLN A 145 2.38 14.07 5.14
N TRP A 146 1.75 12.95 4.82
CA TRP A 146 1.45 12.52 3.46
C TRP A 146 -0.04 12.61 3.16
N GLY A 147 -0.36 13.03 1.94
CA GLY A 147 -1.72 12.98 1.42
C GLY A 147 -2.15 11.57 1.06
N VAL A 148 -1.31 10.86 0.31
CA VAL A 148 -1.53 9.47 -0.11
C VAL A 148 -0.31 8.63 0.23
N THR A 149 -0.54 7.38 0.65
CA THR A 149 0.51 6.39 0.93
C THR A 149 0.09 4.99 0.49
N ALA A 150 1.06 4.15 0.13
CA ALA A 150 0.83 2.74 -0.19
C ALA A 150 1.25 1.85 0.98
N ARG A 151 0.36 0.96 1.44
CA ARG A 151 0.66 0.06 2.56
C ARG A 151 -0.28 -1.15 2.60
N PHE A 152 0.03 -2.11 3.48
CA PHE A 152 -0.90 -3.15 3.88
C PHE A 152 -2.03 -2.54 4.73
N PRO A 153 -3.29 -2.91 4.48
CA PRO A 153 -4.42 -2.41 5.26
C PRO A 153 -4.26 -2.59 6.77
N ILE A 154 -3.76 -3.75 7.18
CA ILE A 154 -3.55 -4.06 8.60
C ILE A 154 -2.57 -3.11 9.29
N ASP A 155 -1.50 -2.68 8.59
CA ASP A 155 -0.52 -1.75 9.14
C ASP A 155 -1.12 -0.36 9.30
N ILE A 156 -1.91 0.10 8.31
CA ILE A 156 -2.58 1.40 8.41
C ILE A 156 -3.55 1.40 9.59
N TRP A 157 -4.42 0.40 9.68
CA TRP A 157 -5.49 0.43 10.70
C TRP A 157 -5.01 0.12 12.11
N LYS A 158 -4.15 -0.90 12.28
CA LYS A 158 -3.71 -1.32 13.62
C LYS A 158 -2.52 -0.54 14.16
N ASN A 159 -1.69 0.00 13.28
CA ASN A 159 -0.46 0.67 13.70
C ASN A 159 -0.55 2.18 13.45
N HIS A 160 -0.56 2.62 12.19
CA HIS A 160 -0.44 4.03 11.85
C HIS A 160 -1.65 4.86 12.31
N ASN A 161 -2.88 4.45 12.01
CA ASN A 161 -4.06 5.20 12.42
C ASN A 161 -4.21 5.28 13.95
N VAL A 162 -3.88 4.22 14.68
CA VAL A 162 -3.87 4.22 16.16
C VAL A 162 -2.87 5.25 16.68
N LYS A 163 -1.68 5.30 16.09
CA LYS A 163 -0.63 6.22 16.49
C LYS A 163 -0.96 7.67 16.12
N ILE A 164 -1.52 7.89 14.94
CA ILE A 164 -2.03 9.21 14.51
C ILE A 164 -3.10 9.70 15.48
N MET A 165 -4.07 8.88 15.85
CA MET A 165 -5.09 9.24 16.84
C MET A 165 -4.49 9.62 18.19
N SER A 166 -3.46 8.88 18.65
CA SER A 166 -2.73 9.20 19.87
C SER A 166 -2.00 10.55 19.82
N LEU A 167 -1.44 10.90 18.65
CA LEU A 167 -0.63 12.11 18.48
C LEU A 167 -1.48 13.34 18.14
N LYS A 168 -2.51 13.20 17.33
CA LYS A 168 -3.31 14.32 16.80
C LYS A 168 -4.66 14.49 17.50
N ASN A 169 -5.18 13.42 18.12
CA ASN A 169 -6.53 13.37 18.70
C ASN A 169 -7.62 13.87 17.75
N ASP A 170 -7.43 13.62 16.43
CA ASP A 170 -8.33 14.03 15.36
C ASP A 170 -8.35 12.96 14.27
N GLU A 171 -9.52 12.34 14.07
CA GLU A 171 -9.75 11.28 13.09
C GLU A 171 -9.54 11.76 11.66
N GLY A 172 -9.67 13.05 11.37
CA GLY A 172 -9.42 13.62 10.06
C GLY A 172 -8.00 13.36 9.53
N TYR A 173 -7.03 13.18 10.42
CA TYR A 173 -5.65 12.86 10.04
C TYR A 173 -5.41 11.38 9.76
N THR A 174 -6.36 10.49 10.05
CA THR A 174 -6.23 9.07 9.76
C THR A 174 -6.29 8.79 8.26
N TYR A 175 -5.80 7.64 7.86
CA TYR A 175 -5.82 7.19 6.47
C TYR A 175 -6.98 6.24 6.23
N ILE A 176 -7.70 6.48 5.12
CA ILE A 176 -8.78 5.62 4.62
C ILE A 176 -8.38 5.05 3.25
N PRO A 177 -8.87 3.86 2.88
CA PRO A 177 -8.50 3.25 1.61
C PRO A 177 -9.10 4.03 0.43
N LEU A 178 -8.31 4.16 -0.64
CA LEU A 178 -8.80 4.56 -1.95
C LEU A 178 -9.34 3.34 -2.70
N GLU A 179 -10.27 3.57 -3.61
CA GLU A 179 -10.70 2.57 -4.58
C GLU A 179 -9.53 2.14 -5.48
N PHE A 180 -9.58 0.90 -5.98
CA PHE A 180 -8.57 0.43 -6.92
C PHE A 180 -8.71 1.10 -8.27
N GLN A 181 -7.57 1.51 -8.84
CA GLN A 181 -7.52 2.03 -10.19
C GLN A 181 -7.59 0.87 -11.19
N LYS A 182 -8.29 1.11 -12.30
CA LYS A 182 -8.34 0.21 -13.45
C LYS A 182 -7.51 0.80 -14.59
N TYR A 183 -6.62 0.02 -15.13
CA TYR A 183 -5.84 0.41 -16.29
C TYR A 183 -6.33 -0.34 -17.54
N ASN A 184 -6.65 0.40 -18.60
CA ASN A 184 -7.24 -0.15 -19.82
C ASN A 184 -8.49 -1.02 -19.58
N GLY A 185 -9.31 -0.65 -18.56
CA GLY A 185 -10.53 -1.37 -18.18
C GLY A 185 -10.29 -2.73 -17.51
N LYS A 186 -9.05 -3.11 -17.25
CA LYS A 186 -8.71 -4.35 -16.55
C LYS A 186 -8.83 -4.18 -15.04
N GLU A 187 -9.38 -5.19 -14.37
CA GLU A 187 -9.37 -5.26 -12.91
C GLU A 187 -7.93 -5.49 -12.39
N PRO A 188 -7.53 -4.78 -11.32
CA PRO A 188 -6.22 -4.98 -10.73
C PRO A 188 -6.10 -6.40 -10.15
N GLN A 189 -4.90 -6.96 -10.24
CA GLN A 189 -4.58 -8.27 -9.70
C GLN A 189 -3.39 -8.14 -8.75
N PHE A 190 -3.54 -8.69 -7.56
CA PHE A 190 -2.46 -8.73 -6.58
C PHE A 190 -2.22 -10.18 -6.17
N ALA A 191 -0.98 -10.51 -5.84
CA ALA A 191 -0.71 -11.81 -5.24
C ALA A 191 -1.63 -11.99 -4.03
N GLY A 192 -2.57 -12.92 -4.14
CA GLY A 192 -3.51 -13.24 -3.08
C GLY A 192 -2.77 -13.53 -1.79
N GLY A 193 -3.33 -13.11 -0.66
CA GLY A 193 -2.85 -13.55 0.63
C GLY A 193 -2.76 -15.07 0.61
N ARG A 194 -1.58 -15.60 0.84
CA ARG A 194 -1.44 -17.03 1.10
C ARG A 194 -2.38 -17.33 2.25
N GLY A 195 -3.11 -18.42 2.19
CA GLY A 195 -4.12 -18.85 3.14
C GLY A 195 -3.87 -18.50 4.62
N PRO A 196 -4.63 -18.95 5.58
CA PRO A 196 -4.63 -18.42 6.93
C PRO A 196 -3.23 -18.50 7.56
N GLY A 197 -2.58 -17.32 7.67
CA GLY A 197 -1.33 -17.14 8.39
C GLY A 197 -0.06 -17.37 7.55
N TRP A 198 0.93 -16.53 7.79
CA TRP A 198 2.29 -16.61 7.27
C TRP A 198 3.29 -16.96 8.38
N VAL A 199 2.81 -17.02 9.62
CA VAL A 199 3.55 -17.40 10.82
C VAL A 199 2.82 -18.54 11.53
N ALA A 200 3.55 -19.54 11.94
CA ALA A 200 3.05 -20.64 12.77
C ALA A 200 3.76 -20.62 14.13
N SER A 201 2.98 -20.62 15.21
CA SER A 201 3.52 -20.86 16.55
C SER A 201 3.61 -22.38 16.77
N MET A 202 4.81 -22.85 17.08
CA MET A 202 5.06 -24.27 17.29
C MET A 202 5.41 -24.54 18.74
N VAL A 203 4.84 -25.59 19.29
CA VAL A 203 5.19 -26.08 20.63
C VAL A 203 6.12 -27.28 20.49
N THR A 204 7.28 -27.20 21.12
CA THR A 204 8.27 -28.28 21.03
C THR A 204 7.82 -29.54 21.77
N LYS A 205 8.29 -30.72 21.35
CA LYS A 205 8.02 -32.00 22.03
C LYS A 205 8.47 -32.04 23.52
N LYS A 206 9.36 -31.12 23.92
CA LYS A 206 9.86 -31.02 25.28
C LYS A 206 8.96 -30.20 26.21
N ALA A 207 7.91 -29.58 25.69
CA ALA A 207 6.97 -28.79 26.49
C ALA A 207 6.18 -29.68 27.43
N LYS A 208 6.27 -29.40 28.75
CA LYS A 208 5.64 -30.25 29.79
C LYS A 208 4.16 -29.94 30.04
N ASN A 209 3.62 -28.80 29.56
CA ASN A 209 2.23 -28.41 29.84
C ASN A 209 1.58 -27.75 28.62
N LEU A 210 1.23 -28.58 27.66
CA LEU A 210 0.62 -28.14 26.39
C LEU A 210 -0.67 -27.34 26.61
N GLY A 211 -1.54 -27.78 27.54
CA GLY A 211 -2.80 -27.10 27.82
C GLY A 211 -2.63 -25.67 28.35
N ARG A 212 -1.58 -25.42 29.15
CA ARG A 212 -1.30 -24.05 29.63
C ARG A 212 -0.73 -23.17 28.51
N ILE A 213 0.05 -23.75 27.61
CA ILE A 213 0.62 -23.02 26.48
C ILE A 213 -0.48 -22.64 25.49
N ILE A 214 -1.38 -23.57 25.17
CA ILE A 214 -2.52 -23.28 24.27
C ILE A 214 -3.41 -22.16 24.83
N ARG A 215 -3.77 -22.19 26.12
CA ARG A 215 -4.56 -21.12 26.77
C ARG A 215 -3.89 -19.75 26.75
N TYR A 216 -2.58 -19.68 26.58
CA TYR A 216 -1.87 -18.39 26.42
C TYR A 216 -2.14 -17.73 25.06
N PHE A 217 -2.51 -18.51 24.06
CA PHE A 217 -2.81 -18.04 22.70
C PHE A 217 -4.31 -17.85 22.44
N GLU A 218 -5.17 -18.27 23.35
CA GLU A 218 -6.62 -17.99 23.34
C GLU A 218 -6.93 -16.63 23.98
#